data_dffb3e1241848e41039a9f2462e36250
#
_entry.id   dffb3e1241848e41039a9f2462e36250
#
_cell.length_a   1.000
_cell.length_b   1.000
_cell.length_c   1.000
_cell.angle_alpha   90.00
_cell.angle_beta   90.00
_cell.angle_gamma   90.00
#
_symmetry.space_group_name_H-M   'P 1'
#
loop_
_entity.id
_entity.type
_entity.pdbx_description
1 polymer ?
#
loop_
_entity_poly.entity_id
_entity_poly.type
_entity_poly.pdbx_seq_one_letter_code
_entity_poly.pdbx_strand_id
1 'polypeptide(L)'
;KPCGGAIPLCMVEEFDLPESIIDRKVRHMRMISPSNREVDISLDNVYGKSENEYIGMCRREVMDAFMRNRAADLGATLINGLVTSIDTGVKNQGPYKLKYSDFSSGDKKGEIKELTVDLLIGADGANSRVAKAMDAGDYKVAVAFQERIKLPKEEMSYYEDLAEMYVGSDVSPDFYGWVFPKYDHVAVGTGTMQENQSLIKGLQEGVRNRAQKRLVNGEVIKVEAHPIPEHPRPRRVVGRMALVGDAAGYVTKSSGEGIYFAAKSGRMCAEEIVEASKNGQEIPSEKDLKNYLKKWDKKYGTTYKVLEILQNIFYRNDSAREAFV
;
A
#
# COMPACT_ATOMS: atom_id res chain seq x y z
N LYS A 1 1.59 9.24 3.29
CA LYS A 1 0.56 8.20 3.31
C LYS A 1 0.81 7.31 4.53
N PRO A 2 -0.19 7.08 5.40
CA PRO A 2 -0.07 6.14 6.51
C PRO A 2 0.19 4.73 5.96
N CYS A 3 1.16 4.06 6.52
CA CYS A 3 1.54 2.72 6.08
C CYS A 3 2.52 2.11 7.08
N GLY A 4 2.33 0.85 7.41
CA GLY A 4 3.32 0.08 8.16
C GLY A 4 4.70 0.06 7.51
N GLY A 5 4.77 0.26 6.17
CA GLY A 5 6.01 0.42 5.40
C GLY A 5 6.90 -0.84 5.39
N ALA A 6 6.32 -2.00 5.65
CA ALA A 6 6.97 -3.27 5.45
C ALA A 6 6.98 -3.62 3.95
N ILE A 7 8.12 -3.96 3.41
CA ILE A 7 8.27 -4.40 2.02
C ILE A 7 8.97 -5.77 1.98
N PRO A 8 8.51 -6.70 1.14
CA PRO A 8 9.13 -8.00 1.02
C PRO A 8 10.49 -7.89 0.33
N LEU A 9 11.42 -8.78 0.67
CA LEU A 9 12.76 -8.82 0.08
C LEU A 9 12.71 -8.91 -1.45
N CYS A 10 11.80 -9.71 -2.01
CA CYS A 10 11.64 -9.82 -3.46
C CYS A 10 11.33 -8.47 -4.14
N MET A 11 10.74 -7.51 -3.43
CA MET A 11 10.54 -6.16 -3.96
C MET A 11 11.86 -5.38 -4.06
N VAL A 12 12.74 -5.57 -3.08
CA VAL A 12 14.05 -4.89 -3.06
C VAL A 12 14.86 -5.31 -4.27
N GLU A 13 14.95 -6.61 -4.51
CA GLU A 13 15.69 -7.18 -5.65
C GLU A 13 15.01 -6.86 -6.99
N GLU A 14 13.70 -7.11 -7.10
CA GLU A 14 12.96 -6.95 -8.35
C GLU A 14 12.94 -5.51 -8.87
N PHE A 15 12.98 -4.52 -7.97
CA PHE A 15 12.90 -3.10 -8.33
C PHE A 15 14.21 -2.34 -8.09
N ASP A 16 15.33 -3.02 -7.86
CA ASP A 16 16.64 -2.43 -7.61
C ASP A 16 16.57 -1.31 -6.56
N LEU A 17 15.94 -1.61 -5.42
CA LEU A 17 15.80 -0.63 -4.37
C LEU A 17 17.12 -0.51 -3.58
N PRO A 18 17.67 0.70 -3.41
CA PRO A 18 18.91 0.86 -2.69
C PRO A 18 18.71 0.65 -1.20
N GLU A 19 19.74 0.16 -0.53
CA GLU A 19 19.72 -0.07 0.91
C GLU A 19 19.40 1.21 1.72
N SER A 20 19.73 2.38 1.17
CA SER A 20 19.48 3.68 1.81
C SER A 20 18.01 4.02 2.05
N ILE A 21 17.06 3.31 1.42
CA ILE A 21 15.63 3.50 1.69
C ILE A 21 15.12 2.56 2.79
N ILE A 22 15.91 1.59 3.22
CA ILE A 22 15.56 0.62 4.25
C ILE A 22 15.98 1.18 5.61
N ASP A 23 15.02 1.51 6.45
CA ASP A 23 15.27 2.01 7.80
C ASP A 23 15.70 0.88 8.75
N ARG A 24 15.08 -0.31 8.60
CA ARG A 24 15.33 -1.50 9.41
C ARG A 24 15.20 -2.78 8.59
N LYS A 25 16.05 -3.76 8.88
CA LYS A 25 15.99 -5.11 8.31
C LYS A 25 15.40 -6.04 9.36
N VAL A 26 14.11 -6.29 9.31
CA VAL A 26 13.39 -7.12 10.29
C VAL A 26 13.46 -8.58 9.87
N ARG A 27 13.92 -9.43 10.77
CA ARG A 27 14.02 -10.88 10.59
C ARG A 27 13.06 -11.65 11.48
N HIS A 28 12.54 -10.99 12.52
CA HIS A 28 11.63 -11.57 13.50
C HIS A 28 10.27 -10.86 13.45
N MET A 29 9.23 -11.63 13.16
CA MET A 29 7.84 -11.18 13.28
C MET A 29 7.22 -11.84 14.50
N ARG A 30 6.84 -11.05 15.49
CA ARG A 30 6.14 -11.55 16.68
C ARG A 30 4.65 -11.42 16.49
N MET A 31 3.93 -12.54 16.53
CA MET A 31 2.48 -12.55 16.55
C MET A 31 2.00 -12.70 17.98
N ILE A 32 1.07 -11.83 18.40
CA ILE A 32 0.53 -11.79 19.76
C ILE A 32 -0.95 -12.12 19.70
N SER A 33 -1.35 -13.25 20.33
CA SER A 33 -2.71 -13.78 20.34
C SER A 33 -3.66 -12.94 21.21
N PRO A 34 -5.00 -13.18 21.17
CA PRO A 34 -5.95 -12.52 22.05
C PRO A 34 -5.64 -12.70 23.55
N SER A 35 -5.07 -13.83 23.95
CA SER A 35 -4.64 -14.08 25.33
C SER A 35 -3.25 -13.54 25.66
N ASN A 36 -2.62 -12.80 24.75
CA ASN A 36 -1.23 -12.31 24.84
C ASN A 36 -0.18 -13.43 24.83
N ARG A 37 -0.49 -14.60 24.24
CA ARG A 37 0.53 -15.58 23.90
C ARG A 37 1.37 -15.05 22.74
N GLU A 38 2.68 -15.12 22.87
CA GLU A 38 3.61 -14.63 21.86
C GLU A 38 4.19 -15.82 21.06
N VAL A 39 4.21 -15.68 19.74
CA VAL A 39 4.86 -16.62 18.83
C VAL A 39 5.78 -15.85 17.90
N ASP A 40 7.06 -16.18 17.95
CA ASP A 40 8.07 -15.59 17.08
C ASP A 40 8.18 -16.39 15.78
N ILE A 41 7.90 -15.73 14.67
CA ILE A 41 8.14 -16.24 13.33
C ILE A 41 9.47 -15.64 12.87
N SER A 42 10.52 -16.48 12.89
CA SER A 42 11.84 -16.07 12.43
C SER A 42 12.05 -16.49 10.97
N LEU A 43 12.56 -15.58 10.16
CA LEU A 43 13.01 -15.89 8.80
C LEU A 43 14.16 -16.90 8.80
N ASP A 44 14.96 -16.97 9.89
CA ASP A 44 16.00 -17.96 10.08
C ASP A 44 15.47 -19.39 10.03
N ASN A 45 14.24 -19.61 10.50
CA ASN A 45 13.59 -20.92 10.48
C ASN A 45 13.12 -21.33 9.08
N VAL A 46 12.93 -20.37 8.19
CA VAL A 46 12.41 -20.60 6.82
C VAL A 46 13.57 -20.66 5.81
N TYR A 47 14.52 -19.75 5.90
CA TYR A 47 15.58 -19.55 4.92
C TYR A 47 17.00 -19.86 5.46
N GLY A 48 17.10 -20.27 6.74
CA GLY A 48 18.39 -20.40 7.43
C GLY A 48 18.92 -19.04 7.91
N LYS A 49 20.04 -19.07 8.63
CA LYS A 49 20.70 -17.86 9.14
C LYS A 49 21.43 -17.14 7.99
N SER A 50 20.69 -16.30 7.29
CA SER A 50 21.23 -15.45 6.23
C SER A 50 20.87 -13.99 6.49
N GLU A 51 21.84 -13.12 6.60
CA GLU A 51 21.62 -11.67 6.76
C GLU A 51 20.94 -11.04 5.55
N ASN A 52 20.91 -11.76 4.43
CA ASN A 52 20.29 -11.30 3.20
C ASN A 52 18.77 -11.47 3.17
N GLU A 53 18.20 -12.27 4.08
CA GLU A 53 16.76 -12.53 4.15
C GLU A 53 16.10 -11.66 5.23
N TYR A 54 15.32 -10.67 4.83
CA TYR A 54 14.67 -9.73 5.74
C TYR A 54 13.38 -9.16 5.16
N ILE A 55 12.55 -8.60 6.02
CA ILE A 55 11.46 -7.69 5.63
C ILE A 55 12.00 -6.27 5.80
N GLY A 56 12.04 -5.52 4.71
CA GLY A 56 12.51 -4.13 4.74
C GLY A 56 11.46 -3.22 5.39
N MET A 57 11.82 -2.51 6.43
CA MET A 57 10.99 -1.46 7.00
C MET A 57 11.43 -0.11 6.46
N CYS A 58 10.54 0.63 5.82
CA CYS A 58 10.87 1.89 5.19
C CYS A 58 9.88 3.01 5.54
N ARG A 59 10.37 4.23 5.58
CA ARG A 59 9.52 5.43 5.62
C ARG A 59 9.02 5.72 4.20
N ARG A 60 7.70 5.83 4.05
CA ARG A 60 7.09 6.08 2.75
C ARG A 60 7.54 7.38 2.11
N GLU A 61 7.79 8.42 2.89
CA GLU A 61 8.33 9.68 2.38
C GLU A 61 9.71 9.52 1.71
N VAL A 62 10.54 8.60 2.19
CA VAL A 62 11.86 8.30 1.62
C VAL A 62 11.71 7.45 0.37
N MET A 63 11.00 6.32 0.47
CA MET A 63 10.81 5.39 -0.63
C MET A 63 10.04 6.02 -1.80
N ASP A 64 8.92 6.70 -1.52
CA ASP A 64 8.09 7.32 -2.56
C ASP A 64 8.85 8.45 -3.27
N ALA A 65 9.68 9.23 -2.54
CA ALA A 65 10.54 10.24 -3.14
C ALA A 65 11.61 9.62 -4.04
N PHE A 66 12.26 8.54 -3.57
CA PHE A 66 13.24 7.81 -4.39
C PHE A 66 12.63 7.32 -5.70
N MET A 67 11.50 6.61 -5.64
CA MET A 67 10.84 6.07 -6.83
C MET A 67 10.42 7.16 -7.82
N ARG A 68 9.89 8.27 -7.31
CA ARG A 68 9.50 9.42 -8.12
C ARG A 68 10.70 10.09 -8.78
N ASN A 69 11.77 10.34 -8.04
CA ASN A 69 12.98 10.97 -8.56
C ASN A 69 13.64 10.08 -9.61
N ARG A 70 13.73 8.77 -9.36
CA ARG A 70 14.24 7.81 -10.34
C ARG A 70 13.45 7.85 -11.65
N ALA A 71 12.13 7.97 -11.60
CA ALA A 71 11.33 8.13 -12.81
C ALA A 71 11.66 9.44 -13.56
N ALA A 72 11.85 10.54 -12.83
CA ALA A 72 12.26 11.82 -13.42
C ALA A 72 13.66 11.76 -14.04
N ASP A 73 14.61 11.15 -13.36
CA ASP A 73 16.00 10.95 -13.85
C ASP A 73 16.05 10.09 -15.13
N LEU A 74 15.06 9.20 -15.30
CA LEU A 74 14.87 8.39 -16.51
C LEU A 74 14.03 9.10 -17.59
N GLY A 75 13.72 10.38 -17.44
CA GLY A 75 13.10 11.21 -18.47
C GLY A 75 11.59 11.44 -18.29
N ALA A 76 10.97 10.97 -17.21
CA ALA A 76 9.58 11.31 -16.95
C ALA A 76 9.43 12.77 -16.48
N THR A 77 8.48 13.51 -17.04
CA THR A 77 8.17 14.87 -16.59
C THR A 77 7.37 14.82 -15.29
N LEU A 78 7.95 15.35 -14.23
CA LEU A 78 7.29 15.44 -12.92
C LEU A 78 6.56 16.79 -12.79
N ILE A 79 5.26 16.76 -12.58
CA ILE A 79 4.42 17.93 -12.34
C ILE A 79 3.96 17.91 -10.87
N ASN A 80 4.32 18.94 -10.11
CA ASN A 80 3.81 19.13 -8.74
C ASN A 80 2.38 19.70 -8.80
N GLY A 81 1.42 18.84 -9.12
CA GLY A 81 0.07 19.26 -9.39
C GLY A 81 -1.00 18.35 -8.80
N LEU A 82 -2.20 18.92 -8.60
CA LEU A 82 -3.40 18.20 -8.20
C LEU A 82 -4.38 18.18 -9.38
N VAL A 83 -4.63 17.01 -9.97
CA VAL A 83 -5.67 16.86 -11.00
C VAL A 83 -7.03 17.12 -10.38
N THR A 84 -7.78 18.08 -10.94
CA THR A 84 -9.09 18.52 -10.43
C THR A 84 -10.25 17.98 -11.27
N SER A 85 -10.05 17.83 -12.59
CA SER A 85 -11.04 17.22 -13.46
C SER A 85 -10.39 16.43 -14.61
N ILE A 86 -11.12 15.46 -15.13
CA ILE A 86 -10.73 14.60 -16.23
C ILE A 86 -11.89 14.55 -17.21
N ASP A 87 -11.65 15.01 -18.44
CA ASP A 87 -12.57 14.82 -19.57
C ASP A 87 -12.10 13.59 -20.36
N THR A 88 -12.92 12.57 -20.43
CA THR A 88 -12.59 11.29 -21.06
C THR A 88 -12.91 11.23 -22.55
N GLY A 89 -13.46 12.31 -23.09
CA GLY A 89 -13.88 12.37 -24.48
C GLY A 89 -15.09 11.48 -24.80
N VAL A 90 -15.40 11.35 -26.07
CA VAL A 90 -16.56 10.56 -26.52
C VAL A 90 -16.31 9.08 -26.29
N LYS A 91 -17.22 8.42 -25.55
CA LYS A 91 -17.15 6.98 -25.23
C LYS A 91 -15.83 6.52 -24.58
N ASN A 92 -15.20 7.40 -23.81
CA ASN A 92 -13.92 7.12 -23.15
C ASN A 92 -12.75 6.77 -24.12
N GLN A 93 -12.78 7.26 -25.35
CA GLN A 93 -11.75 6.95 -26.34
C GLN A 93 -10.62 8.00 -26.42
N GLY A 94 -10.70 9.06 -25.60
CA GLY A 94 -9.75 10.16 -25.61
C GLY A 94 -9.76 10.98 -26.91
N PRO A 95 -8.80 11.88 -27.13
CA PRO A 95 -7.75 12.23 -26.15
C PRO A 95 -8.31 12.73 -24.83
N TYR A 96 -7.60 12.47 -23.75
CA TYR A 96 -8.04 12.82 -22.40
C TYR A 96 -7.54 14.21 -22.04
N LYS A 97 -8.45 15.08 -21.54
CA LYS A 97 -8.08 16.42 -21.08
C LYS A 97 -8.10 16.47 -19.56
N LEU A 98 -6.96 16.82 -18.99
CA LEU A 98 -6.76 16.93 -17.54
C LEU A 98 -6.67 18.39 -17.16
N LYS A 99 -7.49 18.84 -16.19
CA LYS A 99 -7.27 20.12 -15.52
C LYS A 99 -6.58 19.83 -14.19
N TYR A 100 -5.57 20.60 -13.86
CA TYR A 100 -4.83 20.46 -12.60
C TYR A 100 -4.40 21.81 -12.03
N SER A 101 -4.30 21.87 -10.71
CA SER A 101 -3.67 22.99 -10.02
C SER A 101 -2.18 22.70 -9.91
N ASP A 102 -1.35 23.53 -10.54
CA ASP A 102 0.11 23.44 -10.52
C ASP A 102 0.66 24.25 -9.34
N PHE A 103 1.41 23.61 -8.46
CA PHE A 103 2.03 24.20 -7.28
C PHE A 103 3.53 24.45 -7.45
N SER A 104 4.07 24.35 -8.65
CA SER A 104 5.51 24.50 -8.93
C SER A 104 6.04 25.91 -8.58
N SER A 105 5.18 26.93 -8.59
CA SER A 105 5.53 28.29 -8.17
C SER A 105 5.61 28.49 -6.65
N GLY A 106 5.18 27.49 -5.85
CA GLY A 106 5.08 27.61 -4.39
C GLY A 106 3.79 28.31 -3.91
N ASP A 107 2.93 28.77 -4.81
CA ASP A 107 1.62 29.34 -4.43
C ASP A 107 0.71 28.22 -3.88
N LYS A 108 0.12 28.49 -2.69
CA LYS A 108 -0.81 27.56 -2.02
C LYS A 108 -2.11 27.31 -2.79
N LYS A 109 -2.54 28.22 -3.65
CA LYS A 109 -3.74 28.06 -4.49
C LYS A 109 -3.45 27.27 -5.76
N GLY A 110 -2.19 27.27 -6.22
CA GLY A 110 -1.78 26.69 -7.49
C GLY A 110 -2.34 27.46 -8.70
N GLU A 111 -1.70 27.31 -9.82
CA GLU A 111 -2.16 27.83 -11.13
C GLU A 111 -2.95 26.74 -11.85
N ILE A 112 -4.14 27.07 -12.38
CA ILE A 112 -4.92 26.11 -13.16
C ILE A 112 -4.31 25.94 -14.54
N LYS A 113 -3.91 24.70 -14.84
CA LYS A 113 -3.36 24.31 -16.14
C LYS A 113 -4.14 23.15 -16.76
N GLU A 114 -3.96 22.97 -18.04
CA GLU A 114 -4.55 21.87 -18.81
C GLU A 114 -3.47 21.04 -19.50
N LEU A 115 -3.70 19.74 -19.57
CA LEU A 115 -2.86 18.77 -20.27
C LEU A 115 -3.74 17.83 -21.08
N THR A 116 -3.36 17.58 -22.33
CA THR A 116 -4.01 16.58 -23.17
C THR A 116 -3.10 15.38 -23.33
N VAL A 117 -3.63 14.17 -23.15
CA VAL A 117 -2.89 12.92 -23.24
C VAL A 117 -3.68 11.88 -24.03
N ASP A 118 -2.97 10.99 -24.71
CA ASP A 118 -3.57 9.91 -25.49
C ASP A 118 -3.93 8.68 -24.65
N LEU A 119 -3.23 8.49 -23.54
CA LEU A 119 -3.38 7.37 -22.64
C LEU A 119 -3.27 7.87 -21.19
N LEU A 120 -4.07 7.32 -20.28
CA LEU A 120 -4.10 7.75 -18.88
C LEU A 120 -4.03 6.56 -17.92
N ILE A 121 -3.03 6.58 -17.02
CA ILE A 121 -2.89 5.57 -15.99
C ILE A 121 -3.24 6.17 -14.63
N GLY A 122 -4.27 5.60 -13.99
CA GLY A 122 -4.66 5.94 -12.62
C GLY A 122 -3.80 5.17 -11.62
N ALA A 123 -2.84 5.87 -11.02
CA ALA A 123 -2.01 5.40 -9.89
C ALA A 123 -2.24 6.28 -8.65
N ASP A 124 -3.42 6.87 -8.56
CA ASP A 124 -3.81 7.95 -7.66
C ASP A 124 -4.49 7.46 -6.37
N GLY A 125 -4.28 6.18 -6.03
CA GLY A 125 -4.64 5.59 -4.75
C GLY A 125 -6.12 5.24 -4.61
N ALA A 126 -6.53 4.90 -3.39
CA ALA A 126 -7.86 4.37 -3.09
C ALA A 126 -9.01 5.31 -3.50
N ASN A 127 -8.80 6.63 -3.41
CA ASN A 127 -9.78 7.66 -3.78
C ASN A 127 -9.61 8.13 -5.24
N SER A 128 -9.16 7.25 -6.12
CA SER A 128 -8.80 7.55 -7.50
C SER A 128 -9.83 8.39 -8.26
N ARG A 129 -9.36 9.51 -8.80
CA ARG A 129 -10.14 10.36 -9.72
C ARG A 129 -10.23 9.73 -11.09
N VAL A 130 -9.19 9.03 -11.52
CA VAL A 130 -9.20 8.28 -12.79
C VAL A 130 -10.24 7.17 -12.73
N ALA A 131 -10.31 6.42 -11.63
CA ALA A 131 -11.34 5.39 -11.45
C ALA A 131 -12.77 5.96 -11.54
N LYS A 132 -13.01 7.14 -10.94
CA LYS A 132 -14.29 7.83 -11.03
C LYS A 132 -14.58 8.29 -12.46
N ALA A 133 -13.61 8.89 -13.14
CA ALA A 133 -13.78 9.39 -14.51
C ALA A 133 -14.10 8.28 -15.52
N MET A 134 -13.53 7.10 -15.34
CA MET A 134 -13.76 5.94 -16.22
C MET A 134 -14.94 5.05 -15.79
N ASP A 135 -15.67 5.43 -14.73
CA ASP A 135 -16.73 4.63 -14.13
C ASP A 135 -16.27 3.19 -13.80
N ALA A 136 -15.15 3.09 -13.08
CA ALA A 136 -14.50 1.81 -12.77
C ALA A 136 -15.32 0.90 -11.85
N GLY A 137 -16.41 1.39 -11.29
CA GLY A 137 -17.19 0.75 -10.23
C GLY A 137 -16.54 0.94 -8.86
N ASP A 138 -17.31 0.62 -7.83
CA ASP A 138 -16.89 0.77 -6.44
C ASP A 138 -16.23 -0.50 -5.91
N TYR A 139 -15.52 -0.36 -4.80
CA TYR A 139 -15.02 -1.44 -3.96
C TYR A 139 -15.18 -1.08 -2.48
N LYS A 140 -15.23 -2.09 -1.65
CA LYS A 140 -15.20 -1.90 -0.21
C LYS A 140 -13.80 -1.47 0.23
N VAL A 141 -13.74 -0.67 1.28
CA VAL A 141 -12.49 -0.21 1.87
C VAL A 141 -12.48 -0.49 3.37
N ALA A 142 -11.36 -0.98 3.86
CA ALA A 142 -11.01 -0.91 5.27
C ALA A 142 -10.43 0.47 5.57
N VAL A 143 -10.54 0.91 6.82
CA VAL A 143 -9.86 2.11 7.30
C VAL A 143 -8.67 1.69 8.13
N ALA A 144 -7.47 2.11 7.74
CA ALA A 144 -6.28 2.02 8.56
C ALA A 144 -6.09 3.31 9.35
N PHE A 145 -5.73 3.17 10.61
CA PHE A 145 -5.37 4.26 11.51
C PHE A 145 -4.00 3.96 12.13
N GLN A 146 -3.13 4.96 12.18
CA GLN A 146 -1.76 4.78 12.63
C GLN A 146 -1.26 6.01 13.36
N GLU A 147 -0.51 5.79 14.42
CA GLU A 147 0.32 6.78 15.09
C GLU A 147 1.79 6.48 14.82
N ARG A 148 2.57 7.51 14.52
CA ARG A 148 4.03 7.42 14.57
C ARG A 148 4.46 7.83 15.96
N ILE A 149 5.14 6.94 16.67
CA ILE A 149 5.56 7.14 18.05
C ILE A 149 7.08 7.11 18.08
N LYS A 150 7.69 8.26 18.35
CA LYS A 150 9.13 8.37 18.56
C LYS A 150 9.47 7.78 19.92
N LEU A 151 10.40 6.82 19.93
CA LEU A 151 10.83 6.15 21.15
C LEU A 151 12.24 6.59 21.55
N PRO A 152 12.58 6.54 22.85
CA PRO A 152 13.96 6.62 23.31
C PRO A 152 14.83 5.53 22.66
N LYS A 153 16.14 5.80 22.55
CA LYS A 153 17.07 4.88 21.88
C LYS A 153 17.08 3.48 22.51
N GLU A 154 16.94 3.41 23.82
CA GLU A 154 16.90 2.14 24.57
C GLU A 154 15.68 1.31 24.19
N GLU A 155 14.51 1.95 24.06
CA GLU A 155 13.28 1.28 23.64
C GLU A 155 13.31 0.88 22.16
N MET A 156 13.95 1.71 21.31
CA MET A 156 14.12 1.40 19.89
C MET A 156 15.06 0.20 19.68
N SER A 157 15.98 -0.11 20.58
CA SER A 157 16.85 -1.29 20.48
C SER A 157 16.08 -2.61 20.52
N TYR A 158 14.96 -2.66 21.23
CA TYR A 158 14.05 -3.81 21.22
C TYR A 158 13.48 -4.11 19.83
N TYR A 159 13.26 -3.08 19.05
CA TYR A 159 12.68 -3.15 17.70
C TYR A 159 13.77 -3.15 16.60
N GLU A 160 15.02 -3.42 16.91
CA GLU A 160 16.09 -3.34 15.90
C GLU A 160 15.89 -4.35 14.76
N ASP A 161 15.44 -5.55 15.09
CA ASP A 161 15.22 -6.67 14.19
C ASP A 161 13.82 -7.32 14.36
N LEU A 162 12.91 -6.67 15.08
CA LEU A 162 11.62 -7.20 15.46
C LEU A 162 10.49 -6.30 15.02
N ALA A 163 9.43 -6.89 14.45
CA ALA A 163 8.14 -6.25 14.26
C ALA A 163 7.04 -7.06 14.94
N GLU A 164 6.01 -6.41 15.44
CA GLU A 164 4.93 -7.04 16.19
C GLU A 164 3.60 -6.92 15.46
N MET A 165 2.83 -8.01 15.47
CA MET A 165 1.46 -8.09 14.99
C MET A 165 0.55 -8.57 16.12
N TYR A 166 -0.49 -7.81 16.41
CA TYR A 166 -1.46 -8.09 17.45
C TYR A 166 -2.77 -8.54 16.81
N VAL A 167 -3.30 -9.68 17.23
CA VAL A 167 -4.60 -10.17 16.80
C VAL A 167 -5.54 -10.28 18.01
N GLY A 168 -6.82 -9.96 17.80
CA GLY A 168 -7.85 -9.94 18.83
C GLY A 168 -8.93 -8.91 18.54
N SER A 169 -10.14 -9.11 19.02
CA SER A 169 -11.26 -8.20 18.81
C SER A 169 -11.05 -6.82 19.45
N ASP A 170 -10.17 -6.72 20.43
CA ASP A 170 -9.77 -5.49 21.12
C ASP A 170 -8.83 -4.61 20.27
N VAL A 171 -8.12 -5.20 19.31
CA VAL A 171 -7.20 -4.47 18.40
C VAL A 171 -7.76 -4.36 16.98
N SER A 172 -8.47 -5.38 16.50
CA SER A 172 -9.27 -5.37 15.27
C SER A 172 -10.18 -6.59 15.21
N PRO A 173 -11.47 -6.43 14.87
CA PRO A 173 -12.38 -7.57 14.70
C PRO A 173 -12.12 -8.35 13.40
N ASP A 174 -11.49 -7.75 12.40
CA ASP A 174 -11.43 -8.26 11.03
C ASP A 174 -10.09 -8.02 10.32
N PHE A 175 -9.11 -7.49 11.08
CA PHE A 175 -7.74 -7.25 10.64
C PHE A 175 -6.78 -7.46 11.82
N TYR A 176 -5.66 -6.74 11.90
CA TYR A 176 -4.68 -6.82 12.99
C TYR A 176 -4.20 -5.44 13.41
N GLY A 177 -3.64 -5.36 14.61
CA GLY A 177 -2.82 -4.25 15.05
C GLY A 177 -1.34 -4.50 14.77
N TRP A 178 -0.56 -3.45 14.60
CA TRP A 178 0.88 -3.57 14.33
C TRP A 178 1.71 -2.58 15.12
N VAL A 179 2.95 -2.98 15.42
CA VAL A 179 4.05 -2.11 15.86
C VAL A 179 5.23 -2.40 14.96
N PHE A 180 5.46 -1.52 13.97
CA PHE A 180 6.48 -1.70 12.95
C PHE A 180 7.56 -0.62 13.07
N PRO A 181 8.84 -1.03 13.28
CA PRO A 181 9.93 -0.09 13.48
C PRO A 181 10.29 0.68 12.21
N LYS A 182 10.72 1.90 12.40
CA LYS A 182 11.31 2.78 11.40
C LYS A 182 12.66 3.29 11.91
N TYR A 183 13.15 4.35 11.33
CA TYR A 183 14.43 4.96 11.67
C TYR A 183 14.58 5.26 13.18
N ASP A 184 13.74 6.15 13.72
CA ASP A 184 13.77 6.63 15.11
C ASP A 184 12.41 6.54 15.82
N HIS A 185 11.46 5.86 15.21
CA HIS A 185 10.10 5.72 15.71
C HIS A 185 9.49 4.38 15.30
N VAL A 186 8.39 4.04 15.91
CA VAL A 186 7.54 2.92 15.50
C VAL A 186 6.24 3.43 14.89
N ALA A 187 5.75 2.72 13.89
CA ALA A 187 4.41 2.91 13.36
C ALA A 187 3.48 1.96 14.13
N VAL A 188 2.61 2.51 14.96
CA VAL A 188 1.63 1.77 15.76
C VAL A 188 0.27 1.99 15.16
N GLY A 189 -0.39 0.94 14.73
CA GLY A 189 -1.67 1.12 14.05
C GLY A 189 -2.55 -0.11 14.03
N THR A 190 -3.73 0.09 13.49
CA THR A 190 -4.73 -0.95 13.25
C THR A 190 -5.55 -0.63 12.01
N GLY A 191 -6.33 -1.60 11.54
CA GLY A 191 -7.28 -1.43 10.45
C GLY A 191 -8.58 -2.16 10.75
N THR A 192 -9.68 -1.71 10.13
CA THR A 192 -10.96 -2.42 10.22
C THR A 192 -11.83 -2.13 9.00
N MET A 193 -12.66 -3.11 8.63
CA MET A 193 -13.70 -3.01 7.61
C MET A 193 -15.04 -2.51 8.20
N GLN A 194 -15.13 -2.35 9.52
CA GLN A 194 -16.34 -1.90 10.19
C GLN A 194 -16.73 -0.49 9.72
N GLU A 195 -17.97 -0.31 9.34
CA GLU A 195 -18.48 0.98 8.85
C GLU A 195 -18.47 2.07 9.91
N ASN A 196 -18.56 1.69 11.19
CA ASN A 196 -18.50 2.62 12.29
C ASN A 196 -17.07 3.08 12.56
N GLN A 197 -16.64 4.13 11.88
CA GLN A 197 -15.30 4.71 12.01
C GLN A 197 -14.97 5.22 13.44
N SER A 198 -15.98 5.42 14.32
CA SER A 198 -15.72 5.81 15.70
C SER A 198 -15.02 4.71 16.51
N LEU A 199 -15.16 3.44 16.09
CA LEU A 199 -14.50 2.30 16.72
C LEU A 199 -12.98 2.30 16.53
N ILE A 200 -12.47 2.91 15.44
CA ILE A 200 -11.04 2.80 15.09
C ILE A 200 -10.12 3.37 16.18
N LYS A 201 -10.56 4.40 16.89
CA LYS A 201 -9.78 4.97 18.00
C LYS A 201 -9.69 4.01 19.18
N GLY A 202 -10.79 3.34 19.53
CA GLY A 202 -10.79 2.32 20.58
C GLY A 202 -9.92 1.12 20.23
N LEU A 203 -9.93 0.69 18.97
CA LEU A 203 -9.04 -0.37 18.48
C LEU A 203 -7.56 0.05 18.54
N GLN A 204 -7.26 1.31 18.21
CA GLN A 204 -5.91 1.87 18.35
C GLN A 204 -5.45 1.91 19.82
N GLU A 205 -6.35 2.28 20.73
CA GLU A 205 -6.10 2.22 22.16
C GLU A 205 -5.84 0.78 22.64
N GLY A 206 -6.57 -0.20 22.09
CA GLY A 206 -6.32 -1.62 22.31
C GLY A 206 -4.90 -2.03 21.96
N VAL A 207 -4.41 -1.64 20.76
CA VAL A 207 -3.01 -1.90 20.35
C VAL A 207 -2.03 -1.23 21.32
N ARG A 208 -2.25 0.04 21.67
CA ARG A 208 -1.38 0.78 22.59
C ARG A 208 -1.34 0.16 23.97
N ASN A 209 -2.50 -0.27 24.50
CA ASN A 209 -2.59 -0.91 25.81
C ASN A 209 -1.84 -2.23 25.86
N ARG A 210 -1.92 -3.04 24.80
CA ARG A 210 -1.19 -4.31 24.71
C ARG A 210 0.30 -4.11 24.53
N ALA A 211 0.72 -3.10 23.77
CA ALA A 211 2.12 -2.75 23.52
C ALA A 211 2.70 -1.80 24.59
N GLN A 212 1.93 -1.36 25.59
CA GLN A 212 2.29 -0.26 26.50
C GLN A 212 3.67 -0.37 27.16
N LYS A 213 4.11 -1.58 27.51
CA LYS A 213 5.42 -1.82 28.16
C LYS A 213 6.59 -1.43 27.26
N ARG A 214 6.37 -1.43 25.93
CA ARG A 214 7.37 -1.12 24.89
C ARG A 214 7.24 0.29 24.34
N LEU A 215 6.13 0.96 24.65
CA LEU A 215 5.84 2.32 24.19
C LEU A 215 6.05 3.38 25.30
N VAL A 216 6.68 2.97 26.40
CA VAL A 216 6.97 3.85 27.55
C VAL A 216 7.84 5.03 27.08
N ASN A 217 7.50 6.24 27.56
CA ASN A 217 8.17 7.48 27.19
C ASN A 217 8.15 7.81 25.67
N GLY A 218 7.28 7.14 24.90
CA GLY A 218 7.10 7.41 23.50
C GLY A 218 6.31 8.71 23.27
N GLU A 219 6.74 9.50 22.29
CA GLU A 219 6.08 10.73 21.86
C GLU A 219 5.33 10.48 20.56
N VAL A 220 4.02 10.77 20.52
CA VAL A 220 3.23 10.72 19.28
C VAL A 220 3.62 11.92 18.40
N ILE A 221 4.36 11.68 17.34
CA ILE A 221 4.83 12.71 16.41
C ILE A 221 3.89 12.92 15.23
N LYS A 222 3.04 11.92 14.91
CA LYS A 222 2.07 12.03 13.81
C LYS A 222 0.93 11.05 13.97
N VAL A 223 -0.28 11.48 13.58
CA VAL A 223 -1.48 10.63 13.48
C VAL A 223 -1.96 10.64 12.03
N GLU A 224 -2.26 9.47 11.49
CA GLU A 224 -2.62 9.29 10.08
C GLU A 224 -3.76 8.27 9.93
N ALA A 225 -4.64 8.48 8.94
CA ALA A 225 -5.65 7.51 8.54
C ALA A 225 -5.73 7.40 7.02
N HIS A 226 -6.06 6.22 6.50
CA HIS A 226 -6.15 5.99 5.06
C HIS A 226 -7.10 4.83 4.74
N PRO A 227 -7.90 4.93 3.66
CA PRO A 227 -8.66 3.81 3.16
C PRO A 227 -7.75 2.78 2.49
N ILE A 228 -8.00 1.50 2.75
CA ILE A 228 -7.32 0.34 2.12
C ILE A 228 -8.37 -0.41 1.30
N PRO A 229 -8.19 -0.59 -0.01
CA PRO A 229 -9.07 -1.42 -0.83
C PRO A 229 -9.06 -2.86 -0.38
N GLU A 230 -10.23 -3.52 -0.42
CA GLU A 230 -10.35 -4.92 -0.04
C GLU A 230 -10.34 -5.90 -1.21
N HIS A 231 -10.61 -5.41 -2.40
CA HIS A 231 -10.65 -6.23 -3.61
C HIS A 231 -10.43 -5.38 -4.87
N PRO A 232 -10.04 -6.00 -5.99
CA PRO A 232 -9.93 -5.29 -7.25
C PRO A 232 -11.26 -4.70 -7.73
N ARG A 233 -11.19 -3.52 -8.37
CA ARG A 233 -12.37 -2.91 -9.00
C ARG A 233 -12.90 -3.76 -10.15
N PRO A 234 -14.21 -3.70 -10.42
CA PRO A 234 -14.84 -4.42 -11.53
C PRO A 234 -14.25 -4.05 -12.89
N ARG A 235 -14.03 -2.76 -13.14
CA ARG A 235 -13.46 -2.24 -14.38
C ARG A 235 -12.15 -1.54 -14.09
N ARG A 236 -11.05 -2.12 -14.56
CA ARG A 236 -9.67 -1.62 -14.33
C ARG A 236 -9.03 -1.10 -15.62
N VAL A 237 -9.70 -1.31 -16.75
CA VAL A 237 -9.36 -0.76 -18.07
C VAL A 237 -10.66 -0.37 -18.78
N VAL A 238 -10.74 0.88 -19.28
CA VAL A 238 -11.83 1.40 -20.08
C VAL A 238 -11.26 2.39 -21.10
N GLY A 239 -11.50 2.15 -22.38
CA GLY A 239 -10.85 2.93 -23.44
C GLY A 239 -9.31 2.79 -23.34
N ARG A 240 -8.63 3.93 -23.36
CA ARG A 240 -7.16 3.98 -23.15
C ARG A 240 -6.79 4.46 -21.74
N MET A 241 -7.64 4.15 -20.77
CA MET A 241 -7.37 4.36 -19.35
C MET A 241 -7.16 3.03 -18.66
N ALA A 242 -6.17 2.92 -17.78
CA ALA A 242 -5.92 1.77 -16.94
C ALA A 242 -5.67 2.18 -15.49
N LEU A 243 -5.99 1.30 -14.54
CA LEU A 243 -5.74 1.50 -13.11
C LEU A 243 -4.65 0.54 -12.62
N VAL A 244 -3.83 1.02 -11.69
CA VAL A 244 -2.78 0.24 -11.03
C VAL A 244 -2.78 0.52 -9.52
N GLY A 245 -2.16 -0.36 -8.74
CA GLY A 245 -2.06 -0.22 -7.28
C GLY A 245 -3.41 -0.11 -6.58
N ASP A 246 -3.50 0.72 -5.55
CA ASP A 246 -4.73 0.92 -4.78
C ASP A 246 -5.87 1.48 -5.66
N ALA A 247 -5.58 2.25 -6.70
CA ALA A 247 -6.61 2.74 -7.62
C ALA A 247 -7.33 1.59 -8.32
N ALA A 248 -6.62 0.50 -8.61
CA ALA A 248 -7.18 -0.74 -9.15
C ALA A 248 -7.73 -1.68 -8.06
N GLY A 249 -7.41 -1.43 -6.79
CA GLY A 249 -7.77 -2.29 -5.67
C GLY A 249 -6.79 -3.45 -5.44
N TYR A 250 -5.53 -3.30 -5.83
CA TYR A 250 -4.52 -4.36 -5.70
C TYR A 250 -3.81 -4.35 -4.35
N VAL A 251 -4.58 -4.67 -3.32
CA VAL A 251 -4.10 -4.88 -1.95
C VAL A 251 -4.56 -6.25 -1.49
N THR A 252 -3.72 -6.99 -0.79
CA THR A 252 -4.13 -8.27 -0.21
C THR A 252 -5.02 -8.05 1.00
N LYS A 253 -6.17 -8.68 1.01
CA LYS A 253 -7.19 -8.50 2.05
C LYS A 253 -6.71 -8.94 3.44
N SER A 254 -5.95 -10.03 3.51
CA SER A 254 -5.51 -10.62 4.77
C SER A 254 -4.40 -9.85 5.48
N SER A 255 -3.49 -9.22 4.74
CA SER A 255 -2.29 -8.57 5.29
C SER A 255 -2.21 -7.07 5.01
N GLY A 256 -3.08 -6.54 4.15
CA GLY A 256 -2.99 -5.15 3.71
C GLY A 256 -1.75 -4.84 2.86
N GLU A 257 -1.06 -5.87 2.33
CA GLU A 257 0.09 -5.68 1.45
C GLU A 257 -0.35 -5.07 0.12
N GLY A 258 0.09 -3.87 -0.15
CA GLY A 258 -0.23 -3.11 -1.34
C GLY A 258 0.98 -2.47 -2.02
N ILE A 259 2.12 -2.34 -1.30
CA ILE A 259 3.29 -1.63 -1.84
C ILE A 259 3.90 -2.42 -3.01
N TYR A 260 4.18 -3.70 -2.78
CA TYR A 260 4.69 -4.59 -3.82
C TYR A 260 3.73 -4.69 -5.01
N PHE A 261 2.44 -4.89 -4.74
CA PHE A 261 1.44 -5.02 -5.79
C PHE A 261 1.21 -3.72 -6.56
N ALA A 262 1.37 -2.55 -5.93
CA ALA A 262 1.34 -1.27 -6.63
C ALA A 262 2.51 -1.15 -7.62
N ALA A 263 3.73 -1.44 -7.18
CA ALA A 263 4.91 -1.43 -8.04
C ALA A 263 4.79 -2.48 -9.17
N LYS A 264 4.35 -3.69 -8.83
CA LYS A 264 4.20 -4.80 -9.79
C LYS A 264 3.15 -4.53 -10.85
N SER A 265 1.97 -4.05 -10.45
CA SER A 265 0.92 -3.69 -11.40
C SER A 265 1.32 -2.51 -12.30
N GLY A 266 2.03 -1.53 -11.74
CA GLY A 266 2.59 -0.42 -12.51
C GLY A 266 3.56 -0.91 -13.58
N ARG A 267 4.51 -1.80 -13.23
CA ARG A 267 5.45 -2.41 -14.19
C ARG A 267 4.72 -3.21 -15.25
N MET A 268 3.84 -4.12 -14.87
CA MET A 268 3.11 -4.96 -15.84
C MET A 268 2.24 -4.13 -16.80
N CYS A 269 1.64 -3.04 -16.32
CA CYS A 269 0.89 -2.12 -17.15
C CYS A 269 1.81 -1.38 -18.14
N ALA A 270 2.96 -0.88 -17.66
CA ALA A 270 3.93 -0.18 -18.48
C ALA A 270 4.55 -1.08 -19.56
N GLU A 271 4.91 -2.32 -19.20
CA GLU A 271 5.44 -3.32 -20.16
C GLU A 271 4.45 -3.57 -21.30
N GLU A 272 3.15 -3.71 -21.00
CA GLU A 272 2.13 -3.90 -22.01
C GLU A 272 1.93 -2.68 -22.90
N ILE A 273 2.01 -1.47 -22.32
CA ILE A 273 1.94 -0.22 -23.09
C ILE A 273 3.13 -0.10 -24.05
N VAL A 274 4.34 -0.39 -23.57
CA VAL A 274 5.57 -0.32 -24.38
C VAL A 274 5.50 -1.34 -25.53
N GLU A 275 5.11 -2.58 -25.23
CA GLU A 275 4.96 -3.64 -26.25
C GLU A 275 3.91 -3.24 -27.31
N ALA A 276 2.74 -2.77 -26.89
CA ALA A 276 1.64 -2.41 -27.79
C ALA A 276 1.92 -1.10 -28.57
N SER A 277 2.72 -0.20 -28.02
CA SER A 277 3.04 1.07 -28.68
C SER A 277 4.03 0.94 -29.84
N LYS A 278 4.63 -0.21 -30.03
CA LYS A 278 5.64 -0.44 -31.08
C LYS A 278 6.73 0.66 -31.12
N ASN A 279 7.32 0.90 -29.96
CA ASN A 279 8.31 1.98 -29.78
C ASN A 279 7.75 3.39 -30.02
N GLY A 280 6.49 3.63 -29.64
CA GLY A 280 5.85 4.94 -29.73
C GLY A 280 5.23 5.26 -31.10
N GLN A 281 5.19 4.29 -32.03
CA GLN A 281 4.59 4.46 -33.36
C GLN A 281 3.06 4.32 -33.34
N GLU A 282 2.52 3.60 -32.36
CA GLU A 282 1.06 3.36 -32.23
C GLU A 282 0.60 3.74 -30.83
N ILE A 283 -0.67 4.18 -30.73
CA ILE A 283 -1.32 4.41 -29.43
C ILE A 283 -2.02 3.12 -29.04
N PRO A 284 -1.69 2.51 -27.88
CA PRO A 284 -2.32 1.29 -27.43
C PRO A 284 -3.83 1.41 -27.33
N SER A 285 -4.54 0.39 -27.81
CA SER A 285 -6.00 0.30 -27.72
C SER A 285 -6.47 -0.25 -26.38
N GLU A 286 -7.78 -0.18 -26.10
CA GLU A 286 -8.38 -0.84 -24.94
C GLU A 286 -8.09 -2.35 -24.92
N LYS A 287 -8.10 -3.00 -26.09
CA LYS A 287 -7.83 -4.42 -26.23
C LYS A 287 -6.38 -4.75 -25.77
N ASP A 288 -5.44 -3.91 -26.14
CA ASP A 288 -4.02 -4.07 -25.76
C ASP A 288 -3.88 -3.88 -24.24
N LEU A 289 -4.44 -2.82 -23.67
CA LEU A 289 -4.40 -2.61 -22.22
C LEU A 289 -5.09 -3.74 -21.42
N LYS A 290 -6.12 -4.37 -21.97
CA LYS A 290 -6.77 -5.55 -21.34
C LYS A 290 -5.85 -6.76 -21.25
N ASN A 291 -4.77 -6.85 -22.02
CA ASN A 291 -3.78 -7.93 -21.86
C ASN A 291 -3.05 -7.81 -20.51
N TYR A 292 -2.77 -6.60 -20.05
CA TYR A 292 -2.27 -6.36 -18.69
C TYR A 292 -3.18 -7.02 -17.65
N LEU A 293 -4.51 -6.86 -17.73
CA LEU A 293 -5.45 -7.49 -16.79
C LEU A 293 -5.40 -9.02 -16.85
N LYS A 294 -5.32 -9.59 -18.06
CA LYS A 294 -5.22 -11.04 -18.24
C LYS A 294 -3.95 -11.59 -17.61
N LYS A 295 -2.81 -10.92 -17.84
CA LYS A 295 -1.52 -11.28 -17.25
C LYS A 295 -1.58 -11.18 -15.72
N TRP A 296 -2.18 -10.11 -15.18
CA TRP A 296 -2.38 -9.89 -13.75
C TRP A 296 -3.25 -10.97 -13.12
N ASP A 297 -4.46 -11.17 -13.65
CA ASP A 297 -5.43 -12.12 -13.10
C ASP A 297 -4.91 -13.56 -13.17
N LYS A 298 -4.18 -13.92 -14.23
CA LYS A 298 -3.51 -15.22 -14.35
C LYS A 298 -2.44 -15.41 -13.27
N LYS A 299 -1.66 -14.36 -12.96
CA LYS A 299 -0.55 -14.45 -12.02
C LYS A 299 -1.02 -14.43 -10.56
N TYR A 300 -1.96 -13.54 -10.23
CA TYR A 300 -2.31 -13.22 -8.85
C TYR A 300 -3.75 -13.55 -8.46
N GLY A 301 -4.64 -13.82 -9.42
CA GLY A 301 -6.06 -14.04 -9.14
C GLY A 301 -6.32 -15.18 -8.15
N THR A 302 -5.59 -16.29 -8.25
CA THR A 302 -5.69 -17.40 -7.29
C THR A 302 -5.17 -17.02 -5.91
N THR A 303 -4.04 -16.30 -5.86
CA THR A 303 -3.45 -15.81 -4.60
C THR A 303 -4.45 -14.95 -3.82
N TYR A 304 -5.10 -13.99 -4.49
CA TYR A 304 -6.11 -13.14 -3.85
C TYR A 304 -7.28 -13.95 -3.27
N LYS A 305 -7.79 -14.95 -4.02
CA LYS A 305 -8.87 -15.83 -3.56
C LYS A 305 -8.46 -16.66 -2.33
N VAL A 306 -7.27 -17.23 -2.35
CA VAL A 306 -6.75 -18.03 -1.22
C VAL A 306 -6.58 -17.15 0.02
N LEU A 307 -6.00 -15.96 -0.13
CA LEU A 307 -5.83 -15.04 0.99
C LEU A 307 -7.17 -14.54 1.55
N GLU A 308 -8.18 -14.35 0.71
CA GLU A 308 -9.54 -14.03 1.17
C GLU A 308 -10.17 -15.15 2.00
N ILE A 309 -10.01 -16.40 1.56
CA ILE A 309 -10.49 -17.58 2.32
C ILE A 309 -9.78 -17.66 3.67
N LEU A 310 -8.46 -17.54 3.68
CA LEU A 310 -7.66 -17.57 4.90
C LEU A 310 -8.06 -16.45 5.86
N GLN A 311 -8.31 -15.25 5.36
CA GLN A 311 -8.80 -14.15 6.20
C GLN A 311 -10.12 -14.48 6.87
N ASN A 312 -11.09 -14.99 6.12
CA ASN A 312 -12.41 -15.34 6.66
C ASN A 312 -12.33 -16.42 7.73
N ILE A 313 -11.36 -17.35 7.64
CA ILE A 313 -11.13 -18.38 8.65
C ILE A 313 -10.42 -17.80 9.87
N PHE A 314 -9.30 -17.08 9.65
CA PHE A 314 -8.42 -16.57 10.69
C PHE A 314 -9.11 -15.49 11.56
N TYR A 315 -9.79 -14.52 10.93
CA TYR A 315 -10.45 -13.42 11.63
C TYR A 315 -11.89 -13.71 12.06
N ARG A 316 -12.35 -14.96 11.98
CA ARG A 316 -13.73 -15.32 12.30
C ARG A 316 -14.13 -14.97 13.73
N ASN A 317 -13.27 -15.24 14.71
CA ASN A 317 -13.43 -14.91 16.13
C ASN A 317 -12.11 -15.07 16.89
N ASP A 318 -12.08 -14.66 18.17
CA ASP A 318 -10.86 -14.74 18.96
C ASP A 318 -10.37 -16.17 19.21
N SER A 319 -11.28 -17.15 19.31
CA SER A 319 -10.88 -18.56 19.43
C SER A 319 -10.13 -19.06 18.19
N ALA A 320 -10.55 -18.63 16.99
CA ALA A 320 -9.84 -18.96 15.78
C ALA A 320 -8.45 -18.29 15.74
N ARG A 321 -8.36 -17.00 16.08
CA ARG A 321 -7.07 -16.28 16.17
C ARG A 321 -6.13 -16.91 17.19
N GLU A 322 -6.66 -17.30 18.36
CA GLU A 322 -5.90 -17.98 19.41
C GLU A 322 -5.35 -19.33 18.95
N ALA A 323 -6.11 -20.07 18.17
CA ALA A 323 -5.69 -21.37 17.66
C ALA A 323 -4.60 -21.27 16.56
N PHE A 324 -4.54 -20.15 15.84
CA PHE A 324 -3.52 -19.91 14.82
C PHE A 324 -2.20 -19.40 15.40
N VAL A 325 -2.22 -18.72 16.52
CA VAL A 325 -1.07 -18.26 17.26
C VAL A 325 -0.72 -19.22 18.40
#